data_65ddf7ae2ef9476bb4c98f90d60b9d99
#
_entry.id   65ddf7ae2ef9476bb4c98f90d60b9d99
#
_cell.length_a   1.000
_cell.length_b   1.000
_cell.length_c   1.000
_cell.angle_alpha   90.00
_cell.angle_beta   90.00
_cell.angle_gamma   90.00
#
_symmetry.space_group_name_H-M   'P 1'
#
loop_
_entity.id
_entity.type
_entity.pdbx_description
1 polymer ?
#
loop_
_entity_poly.entity_id
_entity_poly.type
_entity_poly.pdbx_seq_one_letter_code
_entity_poly.pdbx_strand_id
1 'polypeptide(L)'
;MRTRGKAPVLVLGVGNALLRDDGVGLRLLSDLSPEGRSWDAEIEFLDGGTQGLALLGRIAGRRALLILDAVNLGAAPGTVHVLREWRDCAARSATAHESNVSELLAVSTLLGECPEKVAIVGIEPHRIATGMELSDPVARALPAALEAARGLLLELTEAAVPEVERGRKPVDSFGPMVIPFGMR
;
A
#
# COMPACT_ATOMS: atom_id res chain seq x y z
N MET A 1 -15.64 25.87 0.79
CA MET A 1 -15.65 24.43 1.08
C MET A 1 -14.40 23.85 0.41
N ARG A 2 -13.34 23.56 1.17
CA ARG A 2 -12.12 22.98 0.59
C ARG A 2 -12.45 21.55 0.20
N THR A 3 -12.41 21.22 -1.08
CA THR A 3 -12.40 19.82 -1.55
C THR A 3 -11.20 19.16 -0.88
N ARG A 4 -11.45 18.23 0.06
CA ARG A 4 -10.39 17.36 0.57
C ARG A 4 -9.84 16.60 -0.65
N GLY A 5 -8.58 16.88 -1.03
CA GLY A 5 -7.88 16.08 -2.01
C GLY A 5 -7.85 14.61 -1.55
N LYS A 6 -7.61 13.69 -2.48
CA LYS A 6 -7.42 12.27 -2.14
C LYS A 6 -6.27 12.15 -1.12
N ALA A 7 -6.40 11.26 -0.15
CA ALA A 7 -5.29 10.91 0.73
C ALA A 7 -4.10 10.40 -0.13
N PRO A 8 -2.85 10.77 0.18
CA PRO A 8 -1.70 10.40 -0.63
C PRO A 8 -1.41 8.90 -0.67
N VAL A 9 -1.80 8.15 0.36
CA VAL A 9 -1.64 6.69 0.44
C VAL A 9 -3.00 6.03 0.37
N LEU A 10 -3.15 5.04 -0.51
CA LEU A 10 -4.34 4.20 -0.60
C LEU A 10 -3.99 2.77 -0.18
N VAL A 11 -4.77 2.21 0.73
CA VAL A 11 -4.80 0.78 1.05
C VAL A 11 -6.03 0.18 0.38
N LEU A 12 -5.82 -0.74 -0.53
CA LEU A 12 -6.84 -1.34 -1.37
C LEU A 12 -6.96 -2.84 -1.07
N GLY A 13 -8.10 -3.28 -0.53
CA GLY A 13 -8.44 -4.69 -0.42
C GLY A 13 -9.15 -5.16 -1.68
N VAL A 14 -8.69 -6.26 -2.25
CA VAL A 14 -9.25 -6.84 -3.49
C VAL A 14 -9.67 -8.28 -3.24
N GLY A 15 -10.61 -8.77 -4.02
CA GLY A 15 -11.12 -10.12 -3.97
C GLY A 15 -12.64 -10.21 -3.76
N ASN A 16 -13.15 -11.42 -3.67
CA ASN A 16 -14.58 -11.70 -3.50
C ASN A 16 -14.83 -12.45 -2.19
N ALA A 17 -15.47 -11.78 -1.23
CA ALA A 17 -15.79 -12.37 0.08
C ALA A 17 -16.73 -13.59 0.01
N LEU A 18 -17.38 -13.85 -1.13
CA LEU A 18 -18.24 -15.02 -1.34
C LEU A 18 -17.49 -16.23 -1.91
N LEU A 19 -16.18 -16.09 -2.16
CA LEU A 19 -15.34 -17.13 -2.77
C LEU A 19 -14.20 -17.60 -1.85
N ARG A 20 -14.48 -17.80 -0.55
CA ARG A 20 -13.53 -18.29 0.46
C ARG A 20 -12.22 -17.49 0.46
N ASP A 21 -11.10 -18.13 0.09
CA ASP A 21 -9.75 -17.55 0.21
C ASP A 21 -9.54 -16.34 -0.71
N ASP A 22 -10.35 -16.20 -1.76
CA ASP A 22 -10.37 -15.01 -2.60
C ASP A 22 -10.75 -13.73 -1.83
N GLY A 23 -11.52 -13.89 -0.75
CA GLY A 23 -11.91 -12.79 0.13
C GLY A 23 -10.84 -12.34 1.13
N VAL A 24 -9.63 -12.93 1.11
CA VAL A 24 -8.61 -12.65 2.11
C VAL A 24 -8.11 -11.20 2.08
N GLY A 25 -8.05 -10.58 0.89
CA GLY A 25 -7.67 -9.17 0.77
C GLY A 25 -8.64 -8.23 1.48
N LEU A 26 -9.94 -8.49 1.39
CA LEU A 26 -10.99 -7.75 2.10
C LEU A 26 -10.92 -7.99 3.61
N ARG A 27 -10.61 -9.20 4.03
CA ARG A 27 -10.42 -9.53 5.44
C ARG A 27 -9.22 -8.80 6.03
N LEU A 28 -8.07 -8.81 5.35
CA LEU A 28 -6.88 -8.06 5.75
C LEU A 28 -7.16 -6.56 5.82
N LEU A 29 -7.92 -6.02 4.86
CA LEU A 29 -8.32 -4.62 4.86
C LEU A 29 -9.14 -4.28 6.12
N SER A 30 -10.13 -5.11 6.44
CA SER A 30 -10.98 -4.92 7.63
C SER A 30 -10.17 -4.97 8.92
N ASP A 31 -9.25 -5.94 9.04
CA ASP A 31 -8.44 -6.14 10.25
C ASP A 31 -7.31 -5.09 10.37
N LEU A 32 -6.88 -4.48 9.27
CA LEU A 32 -5.87 -3.41 9.21
C LEU A 32 -6.50 -2.04 9.41
N SER A 33 -7.70 -1.82 8.90
CA SER A 33 -8.45 -0.58 9.04
C SER A 33 -8.82 -0.37 10.51
N PRO A 34 -8.41 0.73 11.13
CA PRO A 34 -8.65 0.91 12.54
C PRO A 34 -10.11 1.24 12.80
N GLU A 35 -10.79 0.43 13.59
CA GLU A 35 -11.95 0.88 14.33
C GLU A 35 -11.51 1.97 15.30
N GLY A 36 -11.76 3.23 14.93
CA GLY A 36 -11.57 4.39 15.81
C GLY A 36 -10.13 4.86 16.04
N ARG A 37 -9.13 4.39 15.34
CA ARG A 37 -7.78 5.00 15.33
C ARG A 37 -7.64 5.94 14.15
N SER A 38 -7.27 7.17 14.44
CA SER A 38 -6.82 8.14 13.45
C SER A 38 -5.48 7.65 12.85
N TRP A 39 -5.54 6.90 11.75
CA TRP A 39 -4.45 7.02 10.81
C TRP A 39 -4.54 8.45 10.29
N ASP A 40 -3.42 9.17 10.26
CA ASP A 40 -3.38 10.55 9.79
C ASP A 40 -4.18 10.68 8.49
N ALA A 41 -4.66 11.88 8.21
CA ALA A 41 -5.45 12.21 7.01
C ALA A 41 -4.77 11.83 5.67
N GLU A 42 -3.62 11.15 5.74
CA GLU A 42 -2.79 10.68 4.64
C GLU A 42 -3.14 9.29 4.11
N ILE A 43 -3.92 8.48 4.84
CA ILE A 43 -4.24 7.10 4.45
C ILE A 43 -5.74 6.93 4.23
N GLU A 44 -6.10 6.40 3.09
CA GLU A 44 -7.46 5.96 2.77
C GLU A 44 -7.50 4.44 2.67
N PHE A 45 -8.48 3.82 3.32
CA PHE A 45 -8.77 2.40 3.19
C PHE A 45 -9.97 2.22 2.27
N LEU A 46 -9.85 1.38 1.26
CA LEU A 46 -10.88 1.17 0.25
C LEU A 46 -11.12 -0.31 0.00
N ASP A 47 -12.37 -0.72 0.15
CA ASP A 47 -12.84 -2.00 -0.38
C ASP A 47 -12.99 -1.88 -1.90
N GLY A 48 -12.09 -2.54 -2.62
CA GLY A 48 -12.08 -2.60 -4.08
C GLY A 48 -12.89 -3.78 -4.62
N GLY A 49 -13.14 -4.77 -3.79
CA GLY A 49 -13.89 -5.97 -4.20
C GLY A 49 -13.37 -6.54 -5.52
N THR A 50 -14.27 -6.75 -6.47
CA THR A 50 -13.98 -7.26 -7.81
C THR A 50 -14.09 -6.18 -8.91
N GLN A 51 -13.93 -4.90 -8.55
CA GLN A 51 -14.23 -3.78 -9.46
C GLN A 51 -13.20 -3.62 -10.60
N GLY A 52 -12.01 -4.19 -10.48
CA GLY A 52 -11.01 -4.18 -11.55
C GLY A 52 -10.70 -2.77 -12.07
N LEU A 53 -10.84 -2.55 -13.38
CA LEU A 53 -10.54 -1.27 -14.03
C LEU A 53 -11.39 -0.09 -13.56
N ALA A 54 -12.54 -0.30 -12.93
CA ALA A 54 -13.33 0.80 -12.36
C ALA A 54 -12.58 1.53 -11.21
N LEU A 55 -11.54 0.91 -10.66
CA LEU A 55 -10.68 1.49 -9.63
C LEU A 55 -9.63 2.48 -10.18
N LEU A 56 -9.44 2.60 -11.50
CA LEU A 56 -8.46 3.51 -12.10
C LEU A 56 -8.55 4.93 -11.51
N GLY A 57 -9.74 5.51 -11.49
CA GLY A 57 -9.96 6.82 -10.92
C GLY A 57 -9.70 6.90 -9.41
N ARG A 58 -9.66 5.79 -8.68
CA ARG A 58 -9.38 5.74 -7.24
C ARG A 58 -7.89 5.73 -6.94
N ILE A 59 -7.08 5.05 -7.77
CA ILE A 59 -5.63 4.95 -7.62
C ILE A 59 -4.89 6.14 -8.24
N ALA A 60 -5.46 6.76 -9.27
CA ALA A 60 -4.87 7.92 -9.95
C ALA A 60 -4.61 9.09 -8.99
N GLY A 61 -3.43 9.72 -9.12
CA GLY A 61 -3.01 10.85 -8.31
C GLY A 61 -2.66 10.50 -6.85
N ARG A 62 -2.49 9.22 -6.52
CA ARG A 62 -1.93 8.77 -5.25
C ARG A 62 -0.41 8.73 -5.34
N ARG A 63 0.26 9.00 -4.22
CA ARG A 63 1.71 8.82 -4.09
C ARG A 63 2.06 7.35 -3.93
N ALA A 64 1.29 6.63 -3.12
CA ALA A 64 1.53 5.23 -2.82
C ALA A 64 0.25 4.40 -2.78
N LEU A 65 0.39 3.12 -3.09
CA LEU A 65 -0.68 2.12 -3.10
C LEU A 65 -0.20 0.84 -2.41
N LEU A 66 -0.90 0.42 -1.38
CA LEU A 66 -0.76 -0.90 -0.76
C LEU A 66 -1.97 -1.74 -1.17
N ILE A 67 -1.73 -2.85 -1.85
CA ILE A 67 -2.77 -3.80 -2.25
C ILE A 67 -2.74 -5.01 -1.34
N LEU A 68 -3.91 -5.45 -0.92
CA LEU A 68 -4.15 -6.65 -0.12
C LEU A 68 -5.00 -7.61 -0.97
N ASP A 69 -4.51 -8.84 -1.23
CA ASP A 69 -5.15 -9.75 -2.18
C ASP A 69 -4.86 -11.22 -1.87
N ALA A 70 -5.59 -12.13 -2.51
CA ALA A 70 -5.19 -13.52 -2.67
C ALA A 70 -4.21 -13.61 -3.86
N VAL A 71 -3.00 -14.11 -3.62
CA VAL A 71 -1.95 -14.12 -4.65
C VAL A 71 -1.49 -15.54 -4.92
N ASN A 72 -1.73 -16.03 -6.13
CA ASN A 72 -1.35 -17.37 -6.55
C ASN A 72 -0.01 -17.32 -7.32
N LEU A 73 1.07 -17.69 -6.64
CA LEU A 73 2.42 -17.81 -7.21
C LEU A 73 2.92 -19.28 -7.22
N GLY A 74 2.03 -20.23 -6.94
CA GLY A 74 2.36 -21.66 -6.88
C GLY A 74 3.11 -22.07 -5.62
N ALA A 75 3.01 -21.29 -4.55
CA ALA A 75 3.61 -21.63 -3.26
C ALA A 75 2.67 -22.53 -2.43
N ALA A 76 3.11 -22.92 -1.25
CA ALA A 76 2.24 -23.65 -0.33
C ALA A 76 1.08 -22.76 0.15
N PRO A 77 -0.16 -23.27 0.25
CA PRO A 77 -1.30 -22.52 0.76
C PRO A 77 -0.99 -21.85 2.11
N GLY A 78 -1.38 -20.57 2.25
CA GLY A 78 -1.09 -19.77 3.43
C GLY A 78 0.30 -19.11 3.42
N THR A 79 1.09 -19.27 2.36
CA THR A 79 2.33 -18.50 2.22
C THR A 79 2.01 -17.01 2.08
N VAL A 80 2.67 -16.17 2.89
CA VAL A 80 2.56 -14.72 2.78
C VAL A 80 3.58 -14.20 1.78
N HIS A 81 3.10 -13.44 0.81
CA HIS A 81 3.89 -12.79 -0.22
C HIS A 81 3.96 -11.29 0.04
N VAL A 82 5.17 -10.73 0.03
CA VAL A 82 5.42 -9.29 0.12
C VAL A 82 6.14 -8.86 -1.15
N LEU A 83 5.44 -8.12 -2.01
CA LEU A 83 5.97 -7.65 -3.29
C LEU A 83 6.08 -6.12 -3.22
N ARG A 84 7.31 -5.61 -3.31
CA ARG A 84 7.59 -4.16 -3.29
C ARG A 84 7.56 -3.52 -4.67
N GLU A 85 7.58 -4.35 -5.71
CA GLU A 85 7.44 -3.93 -7.10
C GLU A 85 6.37 -4.80 -7.77
N TRP A 86 5.28 -4.16 -8.22
CA TRP A 86 4.18 -4.89 -8.86
C TRP A 86 4.59 -5.64 -10.16
N ARG A 87 5.64 -5.16 -10.84
CA ARG A 87 6.19 -5.80 -12.04
C ARG A 87 6.74 -7.19 -11.76
N ASP A 88 7.21 -7.42 -10.54
CA ASP A 88 7.66 -8.75 -10.10
C ASP A 88 6.49 -9.74 -10.00
N CYS A 89 5.29 -9.25 -9.69
CA CYS A 89 4.07 -10.05 -9.68
C CYS A 89 3.69 -10.50 -11.09
N ALA A 90 3.69 -9.59 -12.05
CA ALA A 90 3.37 -9.88 -13.45
C ALA A 90 4.35 -10.86 -14.09
N ALA A 91 5.63 -10.84 -13.68
CA ALA A 91 6.65 -11.73 -14.20
C ALA A 91 6.60 -13.14 -13.60
N ARG A 92 6.02 -13.31 -12.41
CA ARG A 92 5.99 -14.57 -11.65
C ARG A 92 4.66 -15.31 -11.75
N SER A 93 3.57 -14.62 -12.02
CA SER A 93 2.25 -15.24 -12.18
C SER A 93 2.22 -16.00 -13.52
N ALA A 94 2.13 -17.33 -13.45
CA ALA A 94 1.94 -18.18 -14.62
C ALA A 94 0.58 -17.93 -15.30
N THR A 95 -0.31 -17.17 -14.65
CA THR A 95 -1.66 -16.80 -15.08
C THR A 95 -1.79 -15.28 -15.13
N ALA A 96 -0.90 -14.61 -15.88
CA ALA A 96 -0.86 -13.14 -16.03
C ALA A 96 -2.19 -12.51 -16.52
N HIS A 97 -3.20 -13.30 -16.83
CA HIS A 97 -4.49 -12.85 -17.34
C HIS A 97 -5.64 -12.90 -16.33
N GLU A 98 -5.42 -13.39 -15.10
CA GLU A 98 -6.53 -13.64 -14.18
C GLU A 98 -6.64 -12.69 -12.99
N SER A 99 -5.68 -11.80 -12.75
CA SER A 99 -5.84 -10.86 -11.65
C SER A 99 -6.29 -9.49 -12.15
N ASN A 100 -7.46 -9.05 -11.71
CA ASN A 100 -7.98 -7.71 -11.91
C ASN A 100 -6.97 -6.62 -11.48
N VAL A 101 -6.06 -6.95 -10.56
CA VAL A 101 -5.00 -6.07 -10.05
C VAL A 101 -3.90 -5.86 -11.09
N SER A 102 -3.43 -6.92 -11.75
CA SER A 102 -2.38 -6.81 -12.78
C SER A 102 -2.85 -5.97 -13.96
N GLU A 103 -4.09 -6.16 -14.40
CA GLU A 103 -4.70 -5.36 -15.46
C GLU A 103 -4.86 -3.89 -15.04
N LEU A 104 -5.38 -3.63 -13.83
CA LEU A 104 -5.53 -2.30 -13.26
C LEU A 104 -4.19 -1.55 -13.25
N LEU A 105 -3.12 -2.17 -12.76
CA LEU A 105 -1.79 -1.57 -12.67
C LEU A 105 -1.14 -1.37 -14.05
N ALA A 106 -1.32 -2.32 -14.97
CA ALA A 106 -0.83 -2.20 -16.34
C ALA A 106 -1.49 -1.01 -17.06
N VAL A 107 -2.81 -0.90 -16.98
CA VAL A 107 -3.56 0.21 -17.63
C VAL A 107 -3.21 1.54 -16.96
N SER A 108 -3.14 1.61 -15.62
CA SER A 108 -2.74 2.84 -14.93
C SER A 108 -1.33 3.30 -15.32
N THR A 109 -0.41 2.35 -15.56
CA THR A 109 0.95 2.65 -16.03
C THR A 109 0.94 3.21 -17.44
N LEU A 110 0.15 2.62 -18.36
CA LEU A 110 -0.01 3.13 -19.71
C LEU A 110 -0.58 4.55 -19.77
N LEU A 111 -1.47 4.88 -18.83
CA LEU A 111 -2.06 6.20 -18.71
C LEU A 111 -1.15 7.22 -17.99
N GLY A 112 -0.01 6.79 -17.45
CA GLY A 112 0.86 7.66 -16.64
C GLY A 112 0.27 8.03 -15.28
N GLU A 113 -0.71 7.26 -14.79
CA GLU A 113 -1.46 7.53 -13.55
C GLU A 113 -1.16 6.53 -12.43
N CYS A 114 -0.23 5.60 -12.67
CA CYS A 114 0.19 4.63 -11.66
C CYS A 114 0.89 5.34 -10.48
N PRO A 115 0.54 5.05 -9.23
CA PRO A 115 1.27 5.57 -8.09
C PRO A 115 2.77 5.25 -8.16
N GLU A 116 3.61 6.17 -7.66
CA GLU A 116 5.07 6.01 -7.68
C GLU A 116 5.54 4.78 -6.92
N LYS A 117 4.86 4.48 -5.80
CA LYS A 117 5.14 3.32 -4.96
C LYS A 117 3.93 2.41 -4.92
N VAL A 118 4.11 1.18 -5.37
CA VAL A 118 3.08 0.13 -5.29
C VAL A 118 3.67 -1.08 -4.58
N ALA A 119 3.03 -1.49 -3.50
CA ALA A 119 3.36 -2.70 -2.78
C ALA A 119 2.13 -3.61 -2.69
N ILE A 120 2.37 -4.92 -2.64
CA ILE A 120 1.32 -5.93 -2.50
C ILE A 120 1.66 -6.83 -1.33
N VAL A 121 0.69 -7.05 -0.45
CA VAL A 121 0.71 -8.14 0.53
C VAL A 121 -0.37 -9.13 0.12
N GLY A 122 0.06 -10.34 -0.21
CA GLY A 122 -0.85 -11.41 -0.62
C GLY A 122 -0.69 -12.66 0.22
N ILE A 123 -1.71 -13.49 0.22
CA ILE A 123 -1.66 -14.83 0.82
C ILE A 123 -1.96 -15.84 -0.28
N GLU A 124 -1.13 -16.88 -0.38
CA GLU A 124 -1.36 -18.00 -1.30
C GLU A 124 -2.66 -18.73 -0.92
N PRO A 125 -3.67 -18.76 -1.81
CA PRO A 125 -4.94 -19.40 -1.51
C PRO A 125 -4.79 -20.92 -1.48
N HIS A 126 -5.60 -21.57 -0.66
CA HIS A 126 -5.78 -23.02 -0.69
C HIS A 126 -6.98 -23.41 -1.56
N ARG A 127 -8.07 -22.65 -1.43
CA ARG A 127 -9.33 -22.98 -2.11
C ARG A 127 -10.12 -21.72 -2.47
N ILE A 128 -10.36 -21.54 -3.75
CA ILE A 128 -11.30 -20.56 -4.29
C ILE A 128 -12.56 -21.33 -4.70
N ALA A 129 -13.65 -21.15 -3.96
CA ALA A 129 -14.94 -21.80 -4.18
C ALA A 129 -16.01 -21.04 -3.40
N THR A 130 -17.27 -21.19 -3.77
CA THR A 130 -18.39 -20.57 -3.03
C THR A 130 -18.31 -20.87 -1.54
N GLY A 131 -18.42 -19.81 -0.74
CA GLY A 131 -18.35 -19.84 0.73
C GLY A 131 -17.72 -18.57 1.26
N MET A 132 -17.91 -18.27 2.55
CA MET A 132 -17.42 -17.04 3.19
C MET A 132 -16.24 -17.27 4.14
N GLU A 133 -15.96 -18.52 4.49
CA GLU A 133 -14.93 -18.87 5.45
C GLU A 133 -13.59 -19.07 4.75
N LEU A 134 -12.54 -18.46 5.28
CA LEU A 134 -11.17 -18.73 4.86
C LEU A 134 -10.78 -20.17 5.24
N SER A 135 -9.96 -20.79 4.40
CA SER A 135 -9.37 -22.09 4.73
C SER A 135 -8.38 -21.98 5.90
N ASP A 136 -8.16 -23.06 6.63
CA ASP A 136 -7.26 -23.07 7.79
C ASP A 136 -5.83 -22.55 7.51
N PRO A 137 -5.15 -22.91 6.38
CA PRO A 137 -3.84 -22.37 6.09
C PRO A 137 -3.86 -20.85 5.93
N VAL A 138 -4.86 -20.32 5.23
CA VAL A 138 -5.00 -18.87 4.97
C VAL A 138 -5.36 -18.13 6.26
N ALA A 139 -6.30 -18.66 7.05
CA ALA A 139 -6.68 -18.07 8.33
C ALA A 139 -5.50 -17.98 9.31
N ARG A 140 -4.63 -19.01 9.37
CA ARG A 140 -3.42 -19.00 10.21
C ARG A 140 -2.36 -17.99 9.72
N ALA A 141 -2.36 -17.63 8.45
CA ALA A 141 -1.42 -16.69 7.88
C ALA A 141 -1.79 -15.22 8.14
N LEU A 142 -3.05 -14.91 8.49
CA LEU A 142 -3.53 -13.54 8.70
C LEU A 142 -2.64 -12.69 9.63
N PRO A 143 -2.20 -13.17 10.81
CA PRO A 143 -1.38 -12.33 11.70
C PRO A 143 -0.06 -11.89 11.05
N ALA A 144 0.63 -12.80 10.35
CA ALA A 144 1.89 -12.50 9.68
C ALA A 144 1.68 -11.53 8.49
N ALA A 145 0.60 -11.71 7.73
CA ALA A 145 0.25 -10.80 6.63
C ALA A 145 -0.11 -9.40 7.13
N LEU A 146 -0.82 -9.29 8.26
CA LEU A 146 -1.13 -8.02 8.90
C LEU A 146 0.11 -7.30 9.41
N GLU A 147 1.06 -8.03 10.00
CA GLU A 147 2.34 -7.47 10.43
C GLU A 147 3.13 -6.93 9.22
N ALA A 148 3.23 -7.70 8.14
CA ALA A 148 3.87 -7.27 6.91
C ALA A 148 3.19 -6.04 6.30
N ALA A 149 1.85 -6.00 6.27
CA ALA A 149 1.09 -4.88 5.76
C ALA A 149 1.31 -3.60 6.60
N ARG A 150 1.37 -3.72 7.93
CA ARG A 150 1.68 -2.59 8.82
C ARG A 150 3.09 -2.06 8.59
N GLY A 151 4.07 -2.94 8.44
CA GLY A 151 5.45 -2.54 8.13
C GLY A 151 5.55 -1.77 6.82
N LEU A 152 4.94 -2.29 5.75
CA LEU A 152 4.89 -1.59 4.46
C LEU A 152 4.15 -0.25 4.54
N LEU A 153 3.07 -0.18 5.30
CA LEU A 153 2.30 1.05 5.45
C LEU A 153 3.13 2.16 6.11
N LEU A 154 3.94 1.82 7.11
CA LEU A 154 4.91 2.75 7.71
C LEU A 154 5.95 3.21 6.68
N GLU A 155 6.55 2.29 5.92
CA GLU A 155 7.50 2.63 4.85
C GLU A 155 6.89 3.57 3.80
N LEU A 156 5.63 3.35 3.41
CA LEU A 156 4.91 4.15 2.42
C LEU A 156 4.49 5.53 2.94
N THR A 157 4.29 5.69 4.25
CA THR A 157 3.96 6.97 4.89
C THR A 157 5.19 7.79 5.21
N GLU A 158 6.26 7.19 5.75
CA GLU A 158 7.51 7.89 6.11
C GLU A 158 8.22 8.53 4.90
N ALA A 159 8.09 7.96 3.72
CA ALA A 159 8.62 8.54 2.48
C ALA A 159 7.95 9.87 2.08
N ALA A 160 7.05 10.41 2.89
CA ALA A 160 6.36 11.69 2.70
C ALA A 160 7.11 12.91 3.26
N VAL A 161 8.17 12.71 4.04
CA VAL A 161 8.97 13.84 4.53
C VAL A 161 9.87 14.33 3.40
N PRO A 162 9.62 15.52 2.82
CA PRO A 162 10.49 16.07 1.76
C PRO A 162 11.90 16.22 2.31
N GLU A 163 12.90 15.89 1.49
CA GLU A 163 14.33 15.97 1.77
C GLU A 163 14.83 17.38 2.17
N VAL A 164 13.96 18.38 2.13
CA VAL A 164 14.27 19.79 2.36
C VAL A 164 14.66 20.09 3.82
N GLU A 165 14.33 19.25 4.79
CA GLU A 165 14.70 19.53 6.19
C GLU A 165 15.97 18.83 6.69
N ARG A 166 16.56 17.91 5.93
CA ARG A 166 17.82 17.26 6.34
C ARG A 166 19.08 18.07 6.03
N GLY A 167 18.95 19.22 5.37
CA GLY A 167 20.06 20.04 4.88
C GLY A 167 20.33 21.36 5.61
N ARG A 168 19.62 21.71 6.66
CA ARG A 168 19.98 22.87 7.47
C ARG A 168 21.07 22.47 8.46
N LYS A 169 22.34 22.63 8.02
CA LYS A 169 23.45 22.82 8.95
C LYS A 169 23.11 24.01 9.86
N PRO A 170 23.35 23.93 11.17
CA PRO A 170 23.23 25.11 12.02
C PRO A 170 24.16 26.22 11.46
N VAL A 171 23.58 27.36 11.17
CA VAL A 171 24.32 28.55 10.84
C VAL A 171 25.06 28.98 12.11
N ASP A 172 26.35 28.71 12.16
CA ASP A 172 27.27 29.32 13.10
C ASP A 172 27.24 30.81 12.92
N SER A 173 26.38 31.49 13.65
CA SER A 173 26.36 32.94 13.78
C SER A 173 27.03 33.35 15.07
N PHE A 174 28.35 33.38 15.07
CA PHE A 174 29.13 34.24 15.94
C PHE A 174 30.46 34.53 15.26
N GLY A 175 30.45 35.55 14.38
CA GLY A 175 31.63 36.25 13.98
C GLY A 175 32.08 37.19 15.11
N PRO A 176 33.39 37.42 15.31
CA PRO A 176 33.90 38.23 16.42
C PRO A 176 33.52 39.69 16.24
N MET A 177 32.86 40.23 17.27
CA MET A 177 32.56 41.67 17.41
C MET A 177 33.87 42.42 17.71
N VAL A 178 34.41 43.08 16.71
CA VAL A 178 35.53 44.00 16.86
C VAL A 178 34.99 45.34 17.34
N ILE A 179 35.28 45.68 18.60
CA ILE A 179 35.03 47.02 19.14
C ILE A 179 36.21 47.90 18.74
N PRO A 180 36.03 49.01 18.00
CA PRO A 180 37.10 49.95 17.80
C PRO A 180 37.28 50.85 19.03
N PHE A 181 38.42 50.73 19.66
CA PHE A 181 38.94 51.68 20.64
C PHE A 181 39.49 52.87 19.85
N GLY A 182 38.92 54.05 19.99
CA GLY A 182 39.33 55.30 19.34
C GLY A 182 39.30 56.49 20.28
N MET A 183 40.33 56.85 20.66
CA MET A 183 41.04 58.03 21.04
C MET A 183 40.29 59.38 21.01
N ARG A 184 40.42 60.07 22.16
CA ARG A 184 40.38 61.50 22.45
C ARG A 184 39.03 62.20 22.38
#